data_4d286a3b0725537fbd148aebbc944c91
#
_entry.id   4d286a3b0725537fbd148aebbc944c91
#
_cell.length_a   1.000
_cell.length_b   1.000
_cell.length_c   1.000
_cell.angle_alpha   90.00
_cell.angle_beta   90.00
_cell.angle_gamma   90.00
#
_symmetry.space_group_name_H-M   'P 1'
#
loop_
_entity.id
_entity.type
_entity.pdbx_description
1 polymer ?
#
loop_
_entity_poly.entity_id
_entity_poly.type
_entity_poly.pdbx_seq_one_letter_code
_entity_poly.pdbx_strand_id
1 'polypeptide(L)'
;MNTEKKKKSLLNHPLLQLLKHNKGNPRTLILMEPLWGIPYNLIAPFATLYMYSQGVTDVQIGMILSIAMVVQVLFSFFGGILTDKLGRKFTTMMGDFFGWSVACLIWSISNNFWLFLIAMLFNCFEQINQTAWYCLLIEDAEPKDLLGIYTWVNIGGLIAIFFAPISGLLINSFTVIPVIRVLYLVFSVNMLIKVAVTFRYCKETRQGKIRMAETKNTSLLHMLFEYKELIPKVLKDKEVMKV
;
A
#
# COMPACT_ATOMS: atom_id res chain seq x y z
N MET A 1 13.21 -10.87 40.36
CA MET A 1 11.94 -10.14 40.67
C MET A 1 11.71 -8.88 39.83
N ASN A 2 12.75 -8.16 39.35
CA ASN A 2 12.57 -6.96 38.52
C ASN A 2 12.19 -7.22 37.05
N THR A 3 12.59 -8.32 36.45
CA THR A 3 12.35 -8.67 35.05
C THR A 3 10.89 -9.09 34.78
N GLU A 4 10.25 -9.79 35.72
CA GLU A 4 8.82 -10.17 35.57
C GLU A 4 7.85 -8.99 35.75
N LYS A 5 8.15 -8.07 36.70
CA LYS A 5 7.36 -6.82 36.85
C LYS A 5 7.46 -5.94 35.60
N LYS A 6 8.64 -5.83 34.98
CA LYS A 6 8.87 -5.08 33.75
C LYS A 6 8.16 -5.71 32.54
N LYS A 7 8.13 -7.06 32.48
CA LYS A 7 7.41 -7.81 31.42
C LYS A 7 5.89 -7.66 31.54
N LYS A 8 5.33 -7.67 32.77
CA LYS A 8 3.90 -7.40 33.02
C LYS A 8 3.52 -5.94 32.70
N SER A 9 4.41 -4.98 32.97
CA SER A 9 4.20 -3.56 32.63
C SER A 9 4.18 -3.32 31.11
N LEU A 10 5.08 -3.93 30.35
CA LEU A 10 5.11 -3.85 28.88
C LEU A 10 3.88 -4.49 28.24
N LEU A 11 3.44 -5.63 28.75
CA LEU A 11 2.23 -6.33 28.26
C LEU A 11 0.93 -5.54 28.50
N ASN A 12 0.93 -4.62 29.47
CA ASN A 12 -0.20 -3.74 29.78
C ASN A 12 -0.14 -2.39 29.04
N HIS A 13 0.83 -2.19 28.14
CA HIS A 13 0.90 -0.98 27.35
C HIS A 13 -0.35 -0.85 26.44
N PRO A 14 -1.01 0.33 26.38
CA PRO A 14 -2.25 0.51 25.62
C PRO A 14 -2.16 0.04 24.16
N LEU A 15 -1.04 0.30 23.49
CA LEU A 15 -0.81 -0.14 22.11
C LEU A 15 -0.81 -1.67 21.95
N LEU A 16 -0.19 -2.41 22.90
CA LEU A 16 -0.19 -3.87 22.86
C LEU A 16 -1.57 -4.45 23.19
N GLN A 17 -2.30 -3.80 24.09
CA GLN A 17 -3.68 -4.16 24.38
C GLN A 17 -4.59 -3.94 23.19
N LEU A 18 -4.38 -2.88 22.40
CA LEU A 18 -5.13 -2.61 21.18
C LEU A 18 -5.00 -3.76 20.17
N LEU A 19 -3.79 -4.27 19.91
CA LEU A 19 -3.59 -5.42 19.03
C LEU A 19 -4.20 -6.72 19.56
N LYS A 20 -4.34 -6.86 20.89
CA LYS A 20 -4.97 -8.05 21.49
C LYS A 20 -6.48 -7.99 21.46
N HIS A 21 -7.07 -6.80 21.70
CA HIS A 21 -8.52 -6.62 21.78
C HIS A 21 -9.16 -6.34 20.43
N ASN A 22 -8.45 -5.65 19.55
CA ASN A 22 -8.95 -5.34 18.21
C ASN A 22 -8.88 -6.59 17.32
N LYS A 23 -10.01 -7.28 17.21
CA LYS A 23 -10.16 -8.45 16.33
C LYS A 23 -10.79 -7.99 15.02
N GLY A 24 -10.14 -8.25 13.89
CA GLY A 24 -10.70 -7.93 12.58
C GLY A 24 -9.71 -7.26 11.63
N ASN A 25 -10.22 -6.41 10.75
CA ASN A 25 -9.44 -5.78 9.68
C ASN A 25 -8.21 -5.02 10.19
N PRO A 26 -8.31 -4.12 11.21
CA PRO A 26 -7.15 -3.35 11.65
C PRO A 26 -5.99 -4.22 12.11
N ARG A 27 -6.26 -5.24 12.93
CA ARG A 27 -5.22 -6.15 13.41
C ARG A 27 -4.55 -6.91 12.27
N THR A 28 -5.34 -7.43 11.33
CA THR A 28 -4.82 -8.18 10.19
C THR A 28 -3.93 -7.31 9.32
N LEU A 29 -4.40 -6.11 8.98
CA LEU A 29 -3.66 -5.20 8.11
C LEU A 29 -2.36 -4.71 8.76
N ILE A 30 -2.40 -4.31 10.04
CA ILE A 30 -1.20 -3.89 10.78
C ILE A 30 -0.15 -5.02 10.83
N LEU A 31 -0.58 -6.26 11.11
CA LEU A 31 0.36 -7.39 11.18
C LEU A 31 0.94 -7.78 9.82
N MET A 32 0.24 -7.47 8.73
CA MET A 32 0.71 -7.76 7.37
C MET A 32 1.51 -6.59 6.75
N GLU A 33 1.52 -5.42 7.37
CA GLU A 33 2.25 -4.25 6.86
C GLU A 33 3.76 -4.47 6.68
N PRO A 34 4.47 -5.22 7.54
CA PRO A 34 5.87 -5.54 7.34
C PRO A 34 6.17 -6.31 6.04
N LEU A 35 5.20 -7.08 5.51
CA LEU A 35 5.36 -7.79 4.23
C LEU A 35 5.50 -6.85 3.04
N TRP A 36 4.93 -5.66 3.15
CA TRP A 36 5.11 -4.57 2.19
C TRP A 36 6.29 -3.67 2.57
N GLY A 37 6.30 -3.17 3.80
CA GLY A 37 7.23 -2.12 4.22
C GLY A 37 8.70 -2.53 4.20
N ILE A 38 9.04 -3.75 4.63
CA ILE A 38 10.42 -4.22 4.67
C ILE A 38 10.99 -4.37 3.24
N PRO A 39 10.38 -5.11 2.30
CA PRO A 39 10.89 -5.23 0.94
C PRO A 39 10.94 -3.88 0.22
N TYR A 40 9.93 -3.02 0.43
CA TYR A 40 9.91 -1.69 -0.14
C TYR A 40 11.17 -0.90 0.24
N ASN A 41 11.50 -0.83 1.53
CA ASN A 41 12.66 -0.09 2.02
C ASN A 41 14.00 -0.74 1.63
N LEU A 42 14.03 -2.05 1.38
CA LEU A 42 15.22 -2.72 0.82
C LEU A 42 15.46 -2.33 -0.63
N ILE A 43 14.42 -2.09 -1.42
CA ILE A 43 14.51 -1.88 -2.88
C ILE A 43 14.51 -0.41 -3.26
N ALA A 44 13.65 0.41 -2.65
CA ALA A 44 13.39 1.78 -3.08
C ALA A 44 14.66 2.64 -3.26
N PRO A 45 15.67 2.59 -2.36
CA PRO A 45 16.89 3.37 -2.52
C PRO A 45 17.72 2.98 -3.76
N PHE A 46 17.54 1.76 -4.26
CA PHE A 46 18.33 1.19 -5.34
C PHE A 46 17.55 1.00 -6.65
N ALA A 47 16.29 1.36 -6.69
CA ALA A 47 15.41 1.14 -7.86
C ALA A 47 15.94 1.85 -9.11
N THR A 48 16.36 3.11 -8.99
CA THR A 48 16.96 3.87 -10.10
C THR A 48 18.32 3.30 -10.52
N LEU A 49 19.16 2.92 -9.55
CA LEU A 49 20.45 2.29 -9.83
C LEU A 49 20.28 0.95 -10.56
N TYR A 50 19.26 0.19 -10.21
CA TYR A 50 18.91 -1.06 -10.89
C TYR A 50 18.51 -0.83 -12.35
N MET A 51 17.63 0.15 -12.63
CA MET A 51 17.26 0.53 -14.01
C MET A 51 18.50 0.91 -14.81
N TYR A 52 19.34 1.76 -14.24
CA TYR A 52 20.59 2.19 -14.85
C TYR A 52 21.55 1.02 -15.14
N SER A 53 21.70 0.10 -14.17
CA SER A 53 22.55 -1.10 -14.34
C SER A 53 22.03 -2.06 -15.42
N GLN A 54 20.77 -1.94 -15.82
CA GLN A 54 20.16 -2.69 -16.92
C GLN A 54 20.22 -1.93 -18.27
N GLY A 55 20.96 -0.84 -18.34
CA GLY A 55 21.18 -0.05 -19.57
C GLY A 55 20.03 0.92 -19.90
N VAL A 56 19.12 1.19 -18.97
CA VAL A 56 18.09 2.23 -19.14
C VAL A 56 18.75 3.59 -18.91
N THR A 57 18.62 4.50 -19.87
CA THR A 57 19.24 5.84 -19.81
C THR A 57 18.49 6.78 -18.86
N ASP A 58 19.15 7.84 -18.39
CA ASP A 58 18.54 8.85 -17.52
C ASP A 58 17.28 9.47 -18.13
N VAL A 59 17.31 9.73 -19.44
CA VAL A 59 16.14 10.24 -20.18
C VAL A 59 14.97 9.24 -20.13
N GLN A 60 15.26 7.97 -20.35
CA GLN A 60 14.24 6.90 -20.30
C GLN A 60 13.69 6.73 -18.88
N ILE A 61 14.54 6.81 -17.85
CA ILE A 61 14.10 6.78 -16.43
C ILE A 61 13.17 7.98 -16.17
N GLY A 62 13.55 9.17 -16.60
CA GLY A 62 12.72 10.36 -16.49
C GLY A 62 11.36 10.20 -17.20
N MET A 63 11.33 9.58 -18.39
CA MET A 63 10.10 9.28 -19.12
C MET A 63 9.19 8.29 -18.35
N ILE A 64 9.77 7.19 -17.81
CA ILE A 64 9.02 6.21 -17.02
C ILE A 64 8.34 6.90 -15.82
N LEU A 65 9.10 7.70 -15.07
CA LEU A 65 8.59 8.39 -13.89
C LEU A 65 7.52 9.43 -14.25
N SER A 66 7.72 10.17 -15.33
CA SER A 66 6.75 11.19 -15.80
C SER A 66 5.45 10.56 -16.25
N ILE A 67 5.50 9.49 -17.05
CA ILE A 67 4.32 8.74 -17.49
C ILE A 67 3.60 8.14 -16.28
N ALA A 68 4.34 7.54 -15.35
CA ALA A 68 3.77 6.99 -14.14
C ALA A 68 3.04 8.06 -13.30
N MET A 69 3.62 9.24 -13.13
CA MET A 69 3.01 10.33 -12.39
C MET A 69 1.65 10.74 -13.00
N VAL A 70 1.55 10.86 -14.32
CA VAL A 70 0.28 11.16 -14.99
C VAL A 70 -0.76 10.05 -14.74
N VAL A 71 -0.35 8.78 -14.88
CA VAL A 71 -1.25 7.63 -14.66
C VAL A 71 -1.65 7.53 -13.19
N GLN A 72 -0.75 7.79 -12.24
CA GLN A 72 -1.07 7.82 -10.81
C GLN A 72 -2.12 8.87 -10.48
N VAL A 73 -2.02 10.08 -11.05
CA VAL A 73 -3.04 11.13 -10.89
C VAL A 73 -4.39 10.64 -11.40
N LEU A 74 -4.45 10.03 -12.57
CA LEU A 74 -5.69 9.47 -13.11
C LEU A 74 -6.25 8.37 -12.19
N PHE A 75 -5.41 7.44 -11.72
CA PHE A 75 -5.82 6.33 -10.86
C PHE A 75 -6.27 6.80 -9.48
N SER A 76 -5.74 7.91 -8.96
CA SER A 76 -6.20 8.48 -7.69
C SER A 76 -7.66 8.93 -7.75
N PHE A 77 -8.13 9.48 -8.89
CA PHE A 77 -9.54 9.80 -9.09
C PHE A 77 -10.43 8.55 -9.15
N PHE A 78 -9.94 7.47 -9.75
CA PHE A 78 -10.68 6.21 -9.82
C PHE A 78 -10.68 5.44 -8.49
N GLY A 79 -9.72 5.72 -7.61
CA GLY A 79 -9.54 5.01 -6.34
C GLY A 79 -10.80 5.01 -5.47
N GLY A 80 -11.39 6.18 -5.23
CA GLY A 80 -12.64 6.32 -4.46
C GLY A 80 -13.82 5.60 -5.12
N ILE A 81 -13.98 5.78 -6.43
CA ILE A 81 -15.09 5.21 -7.21
C ILE A 81 -15.03 3.67 -7.21
N LEU A 82 -13.85 3.10 -7.46
CA LEU A 82 -13.65 1.65 -7.44
C LEU A 82 -13.82 1.09 -6.03
N THR A 83 -13.35 1.79 -5.01
CA THR A 83 -13.52 1.43 -3.61
C THR A 83 -15.01 1.38 -3.22
N ASP A 84 -15.82 2.34 -3.68
CA ASP A 84 -17.25 2.37 -3.42
C ASP A 84 -18.01 1.29 -4.19
N LYS A 85 -17.63 1.03 -5.44
CA LYS A 85 -18.32 0.08 -6.31
C LYS A 85 -17.98 -1.38 -6.07
N LEU A 86 -16.69 -1.67 -5.86
CA LEU A 86 -16.18 -3.03 -5.71
C LEU A 86 -16.03 -3.47 -4.25
N GLY A 87 -16.11 -2.51 -3.31
CA GLY A 87 -15.86 -2.71 -1.90
C GLY A 87 -14.40 -2.51 -1.52
N ARG A 88 -14.18 -2.23 -0.23
CA ARG A 88 -12.86 -1.92 0.33
C ARG A 88 -11.92 -3.11 0.26
N LYS A 89 -12.42 -4.27 0.69
CA LYS A 89 -11.65 -5.52 0.72
C LYS A 89 -11.16 -5.92 -0.67
N PHE A 90 -12.06 -5.99 -1.65
CA PHE A 90 -11.72 -6.46 -2.99
C PHE A 90 -10.77 -5.48 -3.69
N THR A 91 -11.02 -4.18 -3.57
CA THR A 91 -10.15 -3.14 -4.16
C THR A 91 -8.76 -3.15 -3.55
N THR A 92 -8.65 -3.33 -2.21
CA THR A 92 -7.34 -3.51 -1.54
C THR A 92 -6.59 -4.72 -2.09
N MET A 93 -7.27 -5.86 -2.24
CA MET A 93 -6.63 -7.06 -2.77
C MET A 93 -6.18 -6.90 -4.22
N MET A 94 -6.99 -6.26 -5.08
CA MET A 94 -6.61 -5.95 -6.46
C MET A 94 -5.40 -5.03 -6.53
N GLY A 95 -5.38 -3.97 -5.71
CA GLY A 95 -4.26 -3.05 -5.65
C GLY A 95 -2.98 -3.71 -5.17
N ASP A 96 -3.03 -4.50 -4.11
CA ASP A 96 -1.88 -5.28 -3.63
C ASP A 96 -1.40 -6.31 -4.67
N PHE A 97 -2.32 -6.97 -5.36
CA PHE A 97 -1.98 -7.96 -6.38
C PHE A 97 -1.36 -7.32 -7.63
N PHE A 98 -2.05 -6.37 -8.27
CA PHE A 98 -1.55 -5.76 -9.51
C PHE A 98 -0.46 -4.73 -9.23
N GLY A 99 -0.68 -3.84 -8.26
CA GLY A 99 0.23 -2.74 -7.96
C GLY A 99 1.56 -3.18 -7.36
N TRP A 100 1.58 -4.30 -6.65
CA TRP A 100 2.80 -4.78 -6.01
C TRP A 100 3.23 -6.16 -6.48
N SER A 101 2.38 -7.19 -6.38
CA SER A 101 2.83 -8.55 -6.70
C SER A 101 3.20 -8.69 -8.17
N VAL A 102 2.31 -8.32 -9.09
CA VAL A 102 2.54 -8.39 -10.55
C VAL A 102 3.65 -7.41 -10.96
N ALA A 103 3.60 -6.17 -10.47
CA ALA A 103 4.62 -5.17 -10.78
C ALA A 103 6.02 -5.63 -10.36
N CYS A 104 6.19 -6.14 -9.14
CA CYS A 104 7.47 -6.66 -8.64
C CYS A 104 7.95 -7.88 -9.43
N LEU A 105 7.03 -8.78 -9.84
CA LEU A 105 7.39 -9.91 -10.69
C LEU A 105 7.95 -9.42 -12.04
N ILE A 106 7.31 -8.43 -12.68
CA ILE A 106 7.80 -7.86 -13.93
C ILE A 106 9.15 -7.14 -13.71
N TRP A 107 9.29 -6.34 -12.65
CA TRP A 107 10.56 -5.68 -12.31
C TRP A 107 11.70 -6.68 -12.10
N SER A 108 11.43 -7.86 -11.52
CA SER A 108 12.45 -8.87 -11.28
C SER A 108 13.08 -9.40 -12.57
N ILE A 109 12.34 -9.42 -13.67
CA ILE A 109 12.81 -9.89 -15.00
C ILE A 109 13.12 -8.72 -15.95
N SER A 110 12.89 -7.48 -15.53
CA SER A 110 13.08 -6.31 -16.38
C SER A 110 14.57 -6.11 -16.75
N ASN A 111 14.79 -5.85 -18.03
CA ASN A 111 16.11 -5.62 -18.61
C ASN A 111 16.13 -4.56 -19.72
N ASN A 112 15.02 -3.85 -19.92
CA ASN A 112 14.87 -2.81 -20.93
C ASN A 112 13.78 -1.81 -20.53
N PHE A 113 13.75 -0.67 -21.21
CA PHE A 113 12.79 0.43 -20.99
C PHE A 113 11.33 -0.05 -20.94
N TRP A 114 10.90 -0.90 -21.87
CA TRP A 114 9.50 -1.28 -21.99
C TRP A 114 9.01 -2.13 -20.80
N LEU A 115 9.82 -3.07 -20.34
CA LEU A 115 9.48 -3.89 -19.18
C LEU A 115 9.42 -3.07 -17.90
N PHE A 116 10.36 -2.11 -17.73
CA PHE A 116 10.31 -1.18 -16.61
C PHE A 116 9.07 -0.28 -16.67
N LEU A 117 8.71 0.22 -17.86
CA LEU A 117 7.51 1.03 -18.04
C LEU A 117 6.24 0.23 -17.73
N ILE A 118 6.11 -0.99 -18.26
CA ILE A 118 4.96 -1.87 -17.99
C ILE A 118 4.84 -2.16 -16.51
N ALA A 119 5.93 -2.52 -15.83
CA ALA A 119 5.92 -2.77 -14.40
C ALA A 119 5.48 -1.52 -13.60
N MET A 120 5.96 -0.34 -13.98
CA MET A 120 5.59 0.91 -13.36
C MET A 120 4.11 1.26 -13.59
N LEU A 121 3.55 0.97 -14.77
CA LEU A 121 2.12 1.14 -15.05
C LEU A 121 1.26 0.21 -14.17
N PHE A 122 1.67 -1.04 -13.98
CA PHE A 122 1.03 -1.91 -13.00
C PHE A 122 1.15 -1.35 -11.57
N ASN A 123 2.30 -0.81 -11.20
CA ASN A 123 2.48 -0.21 -9.87
C ASN A 123 1.54 0.98 -9.62
N CYS A 124 1.08 1.69 -10.66
CA CYS A 124 0.12 2.77 -10.50
C CYS A 124 -1.22 2.33 -9.85
N PHE A 125 -1.57 1.03 -9.88
CA PHE A 125 -2.72 0.48 -9.14
C PHE A 125 -2.63 0.73 -7.63
N GLU A 126 -1.44 1.00 -7.10
CA GLU A 126 -1.23 1.42 -5.71
C GLU A 126 -2.04 2.66 -5.33
N GLN A 127 -2.25 3.61 -6.24
CA GLN A 127 -3.05 4.80 -5.97
C GLN A 127 -4.52 4.47 -5.70
N ILE A 128 -5.04 3.43 -6.36
CA ILE A 128 -6.39 2.91 -6.11
C ILE A 128 -6.42 2.20 -4.76
N ASN A 129 -5.38 1.39 -4.49
CA ASN A 129 -5.25 0.63 -3.24
C ASN A 129 -5.23 1.54 -2.01
N GLN A 130 -4.51 2.64 -2.08
CA GLN A 130 -4.28 3.53 -0.94
C GLN A 130 -5.60 3.96 -0.28
N THR A 131 -6.58 4.40 -1.08
CA THR A 131 -7.91 4.77 -0.58
C THR A 131 -8.64 3.57 0.04
N ALA A 132 -8.68 2.43 -0.65
CA ALA A 132 -9.38 1.24 -0.20
C ALA A 132 -8.77 0.65 1.08
N TRP A 133 -7.44 0.63 1.16
CA TRP A 133 -6.70 0.11 2.31
C TRP A 133 -6.96 0.92 3.58
N TYR A 134 -6.91 2.27 3.48
CA TYR A 134 -7.25 3.12 4.63
C TYR A 134 -8.70 2.94 5.07
N CYS A 135 -9.66 2.89 4.14
CA CYS A 135 -11.04 2.63 4.48
C CYS A 135 -11.20 1.25 5.17
N LEU A 136 -10.57 0.21 4.62
CA LEU A 136 -10.61 -1.14 5.21
C LEU A 136 -9.98 -1.19 6.60
N LEU A 137 -8.96 -0.34 6.85
CA LEU A 137 -8.25 -0.26 8.12
C LEU A 137 -9.10 0.38 9.22
N ILE A 138 -9.87 1.46 8.91
CA ILE A 138 -10.43 2.33 9.95
C ILE A 138 -11.95 2.39 10.00
N GLU A 139 -12.70 2.08 8.94
CA GLU A 139 -14.16 2.32 8.88
C GLU A 139 -14.97 1.59 9.97
N ASP A 140 -14.57 0.39 10.34
CA ASP A 140 -15.23 -0.40 11.39
C ASP A 140 -14.51 -0.32 12.74
N ALA A 141 -13.47 0.54 12.89
CA ALA A 141 -12.75 0.72 14.14
C ALA A 141 -13.51 1.68 15.08
N GLU A 142 -13.35 1.48 16.38
CA GLU A 142 -13.89 2.42 17.36
C GLU A 142 -13.09 3.74 17.35
N PRO A 143 -13.73 4.91 17.49
CA PRO A 143 -13.02 6.21 17.46
C PRO A 143 -11.86 6.32 18.43
N LYS A 144 -11.96 5.68 19.61
CA LYS A 144 -10.90 5.65 20.63
C LYS A 144 -9.65 4.89 20.18
N ASP A 145 -9.79 3.97 19.21
CA ASP A 145 -8.70 3.08 18.76
C ASP A 145 -7.95 3.67 17.55
N LEU A 146 -8.50 4.67 16.87
CA LEU A 146 -7.94 5.23 15.64
C LEU A 146 -6.51 5.72 15.82
N LEU A 147 -6.24 6.47 16.89
CA LEU A 147 -4.89 6.96 17.19
C LEU A 147 -3.88 5.81 17.35
N GLY A 148 -4.29 4.76 18.03
CA GLY A 148 -3.45 3.58 18.24
C GLY A 148 -3.20 2.79 16.95
N ILE A 149 -4.20 2.68 16.07
CA ILE A 149 -4.09 2.05 14.76
C ILE A 149 -3.07 2.80 13.90
N TYR A 150 -3.21 4.12 13.74
CA TYR A 150 -2.25 4.94 13.02
C TYR A 150 -0.85 4.89 13.62
N THR A 151 -0.75 4.85 14.95
CA THR A 151 0.54 4.72 15.63
C THR A 151 1.22 3.41 15.28
N TRP A 152 0.49 2.29 15.21
CA TRP A 152 1.06 1.00 14.81
C TRP A 152 1.53 0.97 13.36
N VAL A 153 0.76 1.56 12.44
CA VAL A 153 1.17 1.69 11.03
C VAL A 153 2.47 2.48 10.92
N ASN A 154 2.56 3.63 11.62
CA ASN A 154 3.79 4.44 11.64
C ASN A 154 4.98 3.70 12.27
N ILE A 155 4.78 2.99 13.39
CA ILE A 155 5.83 2.17 14.01
C ILE A 155 6.31 1.09 13.04
N GLY A 156 5.39 0.42 12.34
CA GLY A 156 5.73 -0.57 11.31
C GLY A 156 6.59 0.02 10.19
N GLY A 157 6.22 1.20 9.68
CA GLY A 157 6.99 1.94 8.68
C GLY A 157 8.39 2.33 9.18
N LEU A 158 8.49 2.87 10.41
CA LEU A 158 9.78 3.22 11.00
C LEU A 158 10.69 2.00 11.17
N ILE A 159 10.15 0.88 11.67
CA ILE A 159 10.92 -0.38 11.80
C ILE A 159 11.42 -0.85 10.43
N ALA A 160 10.59 -0.76 9.39
CA ALA A 160 10.94 -1.19 8.04
C ALA A 160 12.14 -0.40 7.47
N ILE A 161 12.30 0.87 7.81
CA ILE A 161 13.43 1.71 7.36
C ILE A 161 14.78 1.15 7.87
N PHE A 162 14.84 0.56 9.06
CA PHE A 162 16.07 -0.03 9.58
C PHE A 162 16.61 -1.19 8.75
N PHE A 163 15.82 -1.77 7.87
CA PHE A 163 16.24 -2.83 6.95
C PHE A 163 16.94 -2.28 5.70
N ALA A 164 16.78 -1.01 5.34
CA ALA A 164 17.34 -0.42 4.13
C ALA A 164 18.87 -0.62 3.96
N PRO A 165 19.72 -0.53 5.01
CA PRO A 165 21.16 -0.76 4.86
C PRO A 165 21.53 -2.19 4.45
N ILE A 166 20.67 -3.17 4.70
CA ILE A 166 20.96 -4.59 4.40
C ILE A 166 21.12 -4.78 2.89
N SER A 167 20.29 -4.12 2.06
CA SER A 167 20.41 -4.22 0.62
C SER A 167 21.74 -3.62 0.10
N GLY A 168 22.24 -2.55 0.71
CA GLY A 168 23.57 -2.00 0.40
C GLY A 168 24.68 -3.00 0.68
N LEU A 169 24.64 -3.71 1.80
CA LEU A 169 25.60 -4.76 2.14
C LEU A 169 25.55 -5.93 1.14
N LEU A 170 24.34 -6.36 0.76
CA LEU A 170 24.14 -7.42 -0.22
C LEU A 170 24.66 -7.01 -1.60
N ILE A 171 24.38 -5.78 -2.05
CA ILE A 171 24.86 -5.23 -3.32
C ILE A 171 26.36 -5.15 -3.37
N ASN A 172 27.00 -4.76 -2.27
CA ASN A 172 28.46 -4.72 -2.17
C ASN A 172 29.09 -6.11 -2.31
N SER A 173 28.39 -7.16 -1.86
CA SER A 173 28.88 -8.55 -1.93
C SER A 173 28.55 -9.26 -3.25
N PHE A 174 27.39 -8.98 -3.86
CA PHE A 174 26.82 -9.77 -4.96
C PHE A 174 26.43 -8.95 -6.20
N THR A 175 26.73 -7.68 -6.26
CA THR A 175 26.32 -6.73 -7.30
C THR A 175 24.81 -6.38 -7.32
N VAL A 176 24.46 -5.29 -8.04
CA VAL A 176 23.12 -4.70 -8.03
C VAL A 176 22.06 -5.62 -8.64
N ILE A 177 22.34 -6.15 -9.84
CA ILE A 177 21.33 -6.84 -10.66
C ILE A 177 20.76 -8.07 -9.96
N PRO A 178 21.58 -9.08 -9.55
CA PRO A 178 21.04 -10.29 -8.93
C PRO A 178 20.35 -10.01 -7.59
N VAL A 179 20.91 -9.10 -6.78
CA VAL A 179 20.34 -8.75 -5.49
C VAL A 179 18.95 -8.15 -5.65
N ILE A 180 18.82 -7.12 -6.49
CA ILE A 180 17.52 -6.43 -6.65
C ILE A 180 16.50 -7.32 -7.33
N ARG A 181 16.88 -8.19 -8.27
CA ARG A 181 15.95 -9.20 -8.85
C ARG A 181 15.40 -10.14 -7.81
N VAL A 182 16.25 -10.68 -6.93
CA VAL A 182 15.81 -11.57 -5.85
C VAL A 182 14.91 -10.82 -4.86
N LEU A 183 15.26 -9.59 -4.48
CA LEU A 183 14.43 -8.78 -3.59
C LEU A 183 13.05 -8.48 -4.19
N TYR A 184 12.95 -8.18 -5.50
CA TYR A 184 11.66 -8.03 -6.18
C TYR A 184 10.85 -9.33 -6.19
N LEU A 185 11.47 -10.49 -6.40
CA LEU A 185 10.79 -11.79 -6.32
C LEU A 185 10.26 -12.05 -4.90
N VAL A 186 11.08 -11.81 -3.89
CA VAL A 186 10.65 -11.92 -2.48
C VAL A 186 9.50 -10.97 -2.19
N PHE A 187 9.56 -9.73 -2.68
CA PHE A 187 8.48 -8.77 -2.51
C PHE A 187 7.20 -9.24 -3.19
N SER A 188 7.27 -9.73 -4.42
CA SER A 188 6.12 -10.30 -5.13
C SER A 188 5.45 -11.41 -4.33
N VAL A 189 6.23 -12.36 -3.80
CA VAL A 189 5.72 -13.47 -2.98
C VAL A 189 5.10 -12.95 -1.67
N ASN A 190 5.75 -12.02 -0.98
CA ASN A 190 5.21 -11.41 0.23
C ASN A 190 3.84 -10.76 -0.02
N MET A 191 3.68 -10.07 -1.16
CA MET A 191 2.42 -9.43 -1.51
C MET A 191 1.35 -10.46 -1.88
N LEU A 192 1.70 -11.58 -2.51
CA LEU A 192 0.75 -12.71 -2.69
C LEU A 192 0.28 -13.26 -1.34
N ILE A 193 1.18 -13.40 -0.37
CA ILE A 193 0.82 -13.82 0.99
C ILE A 193 -0.11 -12.79 1.62
N LYS A 194 0.21 -11.49 1.53
CA LYS A 194 -0.64 -10.39 2.04
C LYS A 194 -2.04 -10.45 1.43
N VAL A 195 -2.16 -10.62 0.11
CA VAL A 195 -3.45 -10.78 -0.60
C VAL A 195 -4.22 -11.99 -0.07
N ALA A 196 -3.57 -13.16 0.06
CA ALA A 196 -4.20 -14.38 0.55
C ALA A 196 -4.69 -14.22 2.00
N VAL A 197 -3.89 -13.59 2.87
CA VAL A 197 -4.27 -13.30 4.26
C VAL A 197 -5.43 -12.30 4.32
N THR A 198 -5.39 -11.24 3.53
CA THR A 198 -6.48 -10.26 3.43
C THR A 198 -7.77 -10.95 2.95
N PHE A 199 -7.69 -11.81 1.95
CA PHE A 199 -8.82 -12.61 1.49
C PHE A 199 -9.43 -13.46 2.61
N ARG A 200 -8.59 -14.14 3.38
CA ARG A 200 -9.03 -15.11 4.39
C ARG A 200 -9.52 -14.47 5.69
N TYR A 201 -8.91 -13.39 6.14
CA TYR A 201 -9.11 -12.86 7.48
C TYR A 201 -9.79 -11.49 7.52
N CYS A 202 -9.71 -10.67 6.47
CA CYS A 202 -10.45 -9.41 6.41
C CYS A 202 -11.89 -9.64 5.93
N LYS A 203 -12.78 -8.78 6.40
CA LYS A 203 -14.19 -8.74 5.99
C LYS A 203 -14.48 -7.38 5.36
N GLU A 204 -15.46 -7.35 4.44
CA GLU A 204 -15.94 -6.08 3.90
C GLU A 204 -16.55 -5.23 5.02
N THR A 205 -16.25 -3.93 5.01
CA THR A 205 -16.71 -2.98 6.02
C THR A 205 -18.23 -2.75 5.92
N ARG A 206 -18.85 -2.24 7.00
CA ARG A 206 -20.26 -1.88 6.98
C ARG A 206 -20.52 -0.81 5.94
N GLN A 207 -19.71 0.25 5.92
CA GLN A 207 -19.83 1.32 4.95
C GLN A 207 -19.58 0.80 3.52
N GLY A 208 -18.62 -0.11 3.33
CA GLY A 208 -18.37 -0.77 2.05
C GLY A 208 -19.61 -1.46 1.50
N LYS A 209 -20.31 -2.24 2.32
CA LYS A 209 -21.55 -2.92 1.90
C LYS A 209 -22.65 -1.94 1.50
N ILE A 210 -22.81 -0.84 2.25
CA ILE A 210 -23.81 0.20 1.95
C ILE A 210 -23.47 0.83 0.58
N ARG A 211 -22.22 1.30 0.41
CA ARG A 211 -21.79 1.94 -0.84
C ARG A 211 -21.87 1.03 -2.06
N MET A 212 -21.48 -0.24 -1.91
CA MET A 212 -21.64 -1.24 -2.98
C MET A 212 -23.11 -1.42 -3.39
N ALA A 213 -24.04 -1.40 -2.43
CA ALA A 213 -25.48 -1.51 -2.72
C ALA A 213 -26.00 -0.26 -3.44
N GLU A 214 -25.64 0.93 -2.97
CA GLU A 214 -26.02 2.22 -3.56
C GLU A 214 -25.51 2.38 -4.99
N THR A 215 -24.25 1.99 -5.24
CA THR A 215 -23.58 2.19 -6.53
C THR A 215 -23.78 1.05 -7.51
N LYS A 216 -24.49 -0.02 -7.12
CA LYS A 216 -24.65 -1.23 -7.93
C LYS A 216 -25.10 -0.95 -9.37
N ASN A 217 -26.09 -0.10 -9.53
CA ASN A 217 -26.71 0.22 -10.82
C ASN A 217 -26.15 1.51 -11.46
N THR A 218 -25.23 2.20 -10.79
CA THR A 218 -24.65 3.45 -11.28
C THR A 218 -23.43 3.14 -12.15
N SER A 219 -23.33 3.76 -13.33
CA SER A 219 -22.15 3.60 -14.18
C SER A 219 -20.93 4.31 -13.59
N LEU A 220 -19.72 3.81 -13.87
CA LEU A 220 -18.46 4.44 -13.43
C LEU A 220 -18.34 5.88 -13.93
N LEU A 221 -18.79 6.15 -15.16
CA LEU A 221 -18.77 7.49 -15.74
C LEU A 221 -19.72 8.44 -14.98
N HIS A 222 -20.90 7.98 -14.59
CA HIS A 222 -21.84 8.80 -13.82
C HIS A 222 -21.25 9.16 -12.45
N MET A 223 -20.63 8.20 -11.77
CA MET A 223 -19.93 8.46 -10.51
C MET A 223 -18.80 9.48 -10.66
N LEU A 224 -18.04 9.45 -11.77
CA LEU A 224 -17.02 10.46 -12.07
C LEU A 224 -17.61 11.88 -12.22
N PHE A 225 -18.78 12.00 -12.85
CA PHE A 225 -19.46 13.29 -13.00
C PHE A 225 -19.98 13.84 -11.66
N GLU A 226 -20.47 12.97 -10.75
CA GLU A 226 -20.86 13.36 -9.40
C GLU A 226 -19.67 13.96 -8.61
N TYR A 227 -18.46 13.41 -8.76
CA TYR A 227 -17.26 13.97 -8.15
C TYR A 227 -16.95 15.38 -8.63
N LYS A 228 -17.23 15.70 -9.91
CA LYS A 228 -17.06 17.06 -10.46
C LYS A 228 -17.94 18.09 -9.73
N GLU A 229 -19.10 17.70 -9.25
CA GLU A 229 -19.99 18.56 -8.46
C GLU A 229 -19.59 18.64 -6.98
N LEU A 230 -18.96 17.60 -6.45
CA LEU A 230 -18.51 17.54 -5.06
C LEU A 230 -17.24 18.37 -4.81
N ILE A 231 -16.29 18.38 -5.75
CA ILE A 231 -15.01 19.10 -5.62
C ILE A 231 -15.24 20.60 -5.28
N PRO A 232 -16.10 21.37 -5.99
CA PRO A 232 -16.34 22.77 -5.64
C PRO A 232 -17.00 22.94 -4.28
N LYS A 233 -17.81 21.99 -3.81
CA LYS A 233 -18.47 22.03 -2.50
C LYS A 233 -17.43 21.84 -1.40
N VAL A 234 -16.54 20.87 -1.53
CA VAL A 234 -15.44 20.59 -0.59
C VAL A 234 -14.48 21.78 -0.52
N LEU A 235 -14.10 22.36 -1.68
CA LEU A 235 -13.21 23.52 -1.71
C LEU A 235 -13.84 24.80 -1.12
N LYS A 236 -15.17 24.89 -1.07
CA LYS A 236 -15.89 26.01 -0.44
C LYS A 236 -16.13 25.80 1.06
N ASP A 237 -15.99 24.59 1.54
CA ASP A 237 -16.18 24.27 2.97
C ASP A 237 -14.95 24.73 3.76
N LYS A 238 -15.14 25.82 4.52
CA LYS A 238 -14.08 26.43 5.33
C LYS A 238 -13.59 25.53 6.47
N GLU A 239 -14.39 24.59 6.94
CA GLU A 239 -13.99 23.66 8.01
C GLU A 239 -13.03 22.59 7.46
N VAL A 240 -13.29 22.10 6.25
CA VAL A 240 -12.41 21.12 5.58
C VAL A 240 -11.08 21.76 5.15
N MET A 241 -11.10 23.04 4.77
CA MET A 241 -9.90 23.75 4.30
C MET A 241 -9.02 24.30 5.42
N LYS A 242 -9.41 24.14 6.70
CA LYS A 242 -8.60 24.59 7.87
C LYS A 242 -7.67 23.49 8.43
N VAL A 243 -7.72 22.28 7.90
CA VAL A 243 -6.86 21.14 8.23
C VAL A 243 -5.69 21.08 7.27
#